data_0bf2774ff2930e13cb0b08b7013b13e7
#
_entry.id   0bf2774ff2930e13cb0b08b7013b13e7
#
_cell.length_a   1.000
_cell.length_b   1.000
_cell.length_c   1.000
_cell.angle_alpha   90.00
_cell.angle_beta   90.00
_cell.angle_gamma   90.00
#
_symmetry.space_group_name_H-M   'P 1'
#
loop_
_entity.id
_entity.type
_entity.pdbx_description
1 polymer ?
#
loop_
_entity_poly.entity_id
_entity_poly.type
_entity_poly.pdbx_seq_one_letter_code
_entity_poly.pdbx_strand_id
1 'polypeptide(L)'
;MTEPSQTRPRTHRGIKIVLGLSLAVNLLILGAIGGAMLNGGPDGPIRDRVDLVRTLGLGPLGRALDRDDRNQIVARVGDDRAAVRAEREALLQATLAFVTAVESDPFDREATAAALAEQRAHVHGLQERGHGALMEQLEIMSPAARAEFADRLRQSLERHRNSRR
;
A
#
# COMPACT_ATOMS: atom_id res chain seq x y z
N MET A 1 -60.32 38.48 -5.93
CA MET A 1 -59.53 37.91 -4.87
C MET A 1 -59.04 36.57 -5.39
N THR A 2 -57.80 36.51 -5.86
CA THR A 2 -57.18 35.30 -6.44
C THR A 2 -56.02 34.96 -5.53
N GLU A 3 -56.09 33.78 -4.84
CA GLU A 3 -55.03 33.26 -4.00
C GLU A 3 -53.90 32.68 -4.87
N PRO A 4 -52.63 32.91 -4.52
CA PRO A 4 -51.50 32.30 -5.26
C PRO A 4 -51.23 30.90 -4.67
N SER A 5 -51.33 29.88 -5.54
CA SER A 5 -50.92 28.50 -5.25
C SER A 5 -49.44 28.40 -4.95
N GLN A 6 -49.11 28.05 -3.72
CA GLN A 6 -47.74 27.76 -3.30
C GLN A 6 -47.31 26.36 -3.83
N THR A 7 -46.52 26.33 -4.87
CA THR A 7 -45.81 25.13 -5.30
C THR A 7 -44.64 24.81 -4.35
N ARG A 8 -44.77 23.78 -3.54
CA ARG A 8 -43.70 23.28 -2.68
C ARG A 8 -42.62 22.56 -3.52
N PRO A 9 -41.34 22.97 -3.42
CA PRO A 9 -40.28 22.31 -4.18
C PRO A 9 -40.00 20.89 -3.62
N ARG A 10 -40.19 19.89 -4.46
CA ARG A 10 -39.94 18.46 -4.19
C ARG A 10 -38.46 18.06 -4.21
N THR A 11 -37.55 19.03 -4.30
CA THR A 11 -36.12 18.85 -4.59
C THR A 11 -35.27 18.38 -3.39
N HIS A 12 -35.80 18.39 -2.17
CA HIS A 12 -34.97 18.10 -0.97
C HIS A 12 -34.77 16.61 -0.63
N ARG A 13 -35.60 15.69 -1.15
CA ARG A 13 -35.43 14.26 -0.82
C ARG A 13 -34.28 13.63 -1.60
N GLY A 14 -34.14 13.93 -2.89
CA GLY A 14 -33.05 13.41 -3.70
C GLY A 14 -31.67 13.87 -3.23
N ILE A 15 -31.53 15.15 -2.89
CA ILE A 15 -30.28 15.73 -2.36
C ILE A 15 -29.91 15.07 -1.02
N LYS A 16 -30.86 14.85 -0.12
CA LYS A 16 -30.61 14.18 1.16
C LYS A 16 -30.16 12.73 0.97
N ILE A 17 -30.71 12.01 -0.01
CA ILE A 17 -30.31 10.63 -0.33
C ILE A 17 -28.89 10.60 -0.89
N VAL A 18 -28.57 11.50 -1.84
CA VAL A 18 -27.21 11.60 -2.43
C VAL A 18 -26.18 11.99 -1.36
N LEU A 19 -26.51 12.97 -0.51
CA LEU A 19 -25.62 13.37 0.59
C LEU A 19 -25.44 12.25 1.63
N GLY A 20 -26.51 11.54 1.97
CA GLY A 20 -26.44 10.37 2.87
C GLY A 20 -25.61 9.23 2.30
N LEU A 21 -25.75 8.95 1.00
CA LEU A 21 -24.94 7.94 0.30
C LEU A 21 -23.46 8.32 0.23
N SER A 22 -23.16 9.59 -0.10
CA SER A 22 -21.79 10.13 -0.09
C SER A 22 -21.15 10.04 1.29
N LEU A 23 -21.89 10.41 2.35
CA LEU A 23 -21.40 10.31 3.72
C LEU A 23 -21.17 8.84 4.13
N ALA A 24 -22.08 7.92 3.76
CA ALA A 24 -21.93 6.49 4.02
C ALA A 24 -20.70 5.91 3.33
N VAL A 25 -20.43 6.28 2.08
CA VAL A 25 -19.21 5.86 1.34
C VAL A 25 -17.96 6.41 2.00
N ASN A 26 -17.95 7.69 2.39
CA ASN A 26 -16.81 8.29 3.11
C ASN A 26 -16.56 7.62 4.48
N LEU A 27 -17.62 7.33 5.25
CA LEU A 27 -17.52 6.62 6.52
C LEU A 27 -17.06 5.16 6.32
N LEU A 28 -17.45 4.52 5.22
CA LEU A 28 -17.02 3.16 4.87
C LEU A 28 -15.54 3.13 4.51
N ILE A 29 -15.04 4.13 3.77
CA ILE A 29 -13.62 4.30 3.46
C ILE A 29 -12.83 4.60 4.73
N LEU A 30 -13.29 5.54 5.57
CA LEU A 30 -12.65 5.85 6.85
C LEU A 30 -12.70 4.67 7.82
N GLY A 31 -13.81 3.92 7.84
CA GLY A 31 -13.95 2.70 8.62
C GLY A 31 -13.06 1.57 8.13
N ALA A 32 -12.87 1.42 6.82
CA ALA A 32 -11.94 0.44 6.23
C ALA A 32 -10.48 0.79 6.53
N ILE A 33 -10.10 2.07 6.43
CA ILE A 33 -8.75 2.56 6.76
C ILE A 33 -8.52 2.48 8.28
N GLY A 34 -9.44 2.99 9.08
CA GLY A 34 -9.37 2.95 10.55
C GLY A 34 -9.46 1.53 11.10
N GLY A 35 -10.31 0.68 10.53
CA GLY A 35 -10.41 -0.74 10.88
C GLY A 35 -9.18 -1.54 10.51
N ALA A 36 -8.51 -1.21 9.40
CA ALA A 36 -7.23 -1.79 9.05
C ALA A 36 -6.11 -1.35 10.02
N MET A 37 -6.15 -0.12 10.52
CA MET A 37 -5.20 0.37 11.53
C MET A 37 -5.47 -0.23 12.93
N LEU A 38 -6.72 -0.43 13.31
CA LEU A 38 -7.11 -0.95 14.62
C LEU A 38 -7.06 -2.49 14.70
N ASN A 39 -7.31 -3.20 13.59
CA ASN A 39 -7.19 -4.67 13.50
C ASN A 39 -5.80 -5.16 13.11
N GLY A 40 -4.84 -4.28 12.88
CA GLY A 40 -3.42 -4.61 12.73
C GLY A 40 -2.80 -5.01 14.07
N GLY A 41 -3.45 -5.92 14.81
CA GLY A 41 -2.84 -6.61 15.95
C GLY A 41 -1.67 -7.47 15.48
N PRO A 42 -0.67 -7.78 16.35
CA PRO A 42 0.54 -8.51 15.99
C PRO A 42 0.32 -9.93 15.45
N ASP A 43 -0.92 -10.41 15.31
CA ASP A 43 -1.26 -11.82 15.05
C ASP A 43 -2.17 -12.09 13.83
N GLY A 44 -2.22 -11.22 12.83
CA GLY A 44 -2.91 -11.47 11.56
C GLY A 44 -2.04 -12.30 10.59
N PRO A 45 -2.18 -13.67 10.49
CA PRO A 45 -1.04 -14.48 10.05
C PRO A 45 -0.82 -14.59 8.53
N ILE A 46 -1.68 -14.10 7.66
CA ILE A 46 -1.52 -14.32 6.20
C ILE A 46 -1.54 -13.02 5.39
N ARG A 47 -2.39 -12.07 5.72
CA ARG A 47 -2.43 -10.76 5.02
C ARG A 47 -1.18 -9.94 5.29
N ASP A 48 -0.72 -9.90 6.55
CA ASP A 48 0.47 -9.16 6.96
C ASP A 48 1.74 -9.63 6.25
N ARG A 49 1.87 -10.93 5.95
CA ARG A 49 3.03 -11.50 5.24
C ARG A 49 3.06 -11.12 3.76
N VAL A 50 1.91 -11.11 3.09
CA VAL A 50 1.81 -10.69 1.68
C VAL A 50 2.03 -9.19 1.56
N ASP A 51 1.47 -8.42 2.50
CA ASP A 51 1.65 -6.98 2.54
C ASP A 51 3.09 -6.59 2.90
N LEU A 52 3.77 -7.34 3.78
CA LEU A 52 5.18 -7.14 4.09
C LEU A 52 6.05 -7.36 2.84
N VAL A 53 5.90 -8.48 2.15
CA VAL A 53 6.63 -8.79 0.90
C VAL A 53 6.41 -7.72 -0.16
N ARG A 54 5.19 -7.17 -0.25
CA ARG A 54 4.86 -6.09 -1.17
C ARG A 54 5.51 -4.77 -0.73
N THR A 55 5.45 -4.44 0.55
CA THR A 55 6.05 -3.23 1.15
C THR A 55 7.56 -3.21 0.97
N LEU A 56 8.21 -4.37 1.05
CA LEU A 56 9.64 -4.55 0.80
C LEU A 56 10.03 -4.51 -0.69
N GLY A 57 9.11 -4.13 -1.58
CA GLY A 57 9.39 -4.01 -3.00
C GLY A 57 9.60 -5.34 -3.73
N LEU A 58 9.38 -6.48 -3.08
CA LEU A 58 9.61 -7.81 -3.66
C LEU A 58 8.52 -8.24 -4.66
N GLY A 59 7.43 -7.56 -4.79
CA GLY A 59 6.36 -7.72 -5.78
C GLY A 59 6.36 -9.03 -6.60
N PRO A 60 6.83 -9.01 -7.85
CA PRO A 60 6.93 -10.21 -8.69
C PRO A 60 7.90 -11.26 -8.13
N LEU A 61 9.03 -10.82 -7.53
CA LEU A 61 10.03 -11.70 -6.94
C LEU A 61 9.45 -12.51 -5.80
N GLY A 62 8.76 -11.86 -4.85
CA GLY A 62 8.11 -12.53 -3.74
C GLY A 62 7.01 -13.52 -4.16
N ARG A 63 6.35 -13.29 -5.31
CA ARG A 63 5.37 -14.25 -5.86
C ARG A 63 6.02 -15.46 -6.51
N ALA A 64 7.23 -15.33 -7.01
CA ALA A 64 7.99 -16.43 -7.62
C ALA A 64 8.64 -17.34 -6.58
N LEU A 65 8.86 -16.88 -5.34
CA LEU A 65 9.31 -17.71 -4.23
C LEU A 65 8.23 -18.75 -3.87
N ASP A 66 8.66 -19.91 -3.42
CA ASP A 66 7.74 -20.84 -2.76
C ASP A 66 7.28 -20.32 -1.39
N ARG A 67 6.45 -21.10 -0.73
CA ARG A 67 5.84 -20.67 0.54
C ARG A 67 6.87 -20.63 1.68
N ASP A 68 7.76 -21.59 1.70
CA ASP A 68 8.73 -21.76 2.79
C ASP A 68 9.85 -20.74 2.68
N ASP A 69 10.41 -20.52 1.48
CA ASP A 69 11.38 -19.47 1.20
C ASP A 69 10.83 -18.09 1.53
N ARG A 70 9.57 -17.82 1.17
CA ARG A 70 8.90 -16.56 1.50
C ARG A 70 8.75 -16.37 3.01
N ASN A 71 8.39 -17.45 3.74
CA ASN A 71 8.28 -17.41 5.19
C ASN A 71 9.63 -17.15 5.86
N GLN A 72 10.71 -17.69 5.32
CA GLN A 72 12.07 -17.45 5.83
C GLN A 72 12.48 -15.98 5.62
N ILE A 73 12.22 -15.39 4.46
CA ILE A 73 12.46 -13.96 4.23
C ILE A 73 11.66 -13.11 5.23
N VAL A 74 10.37 -13.42 5.42
CA VAL A 74 9.52 -12.69 6.38
C VAL A 74 10.04 -12.84 7.81
N ALA A 75 10.57 -14.02 8.19
CA ALA A 75 11.15 -14.24 9.50
C ALA A 75 12.41 -13.38 9.70
N ARG A 76 13.34 -13.38 8.73
CA ARG A 76 14.57 -12.56 8.80
C ARG A 76 14.30 -11.07 8.90
N VAL A 77 13.40 -10.57 8.05
CA VAL A 77 12.96 -9.17 8.15
C VAL A 77 12.21 -8.94 9.46
N GLY A 78 11.58 -9.99 10.00
CA GLY A 78 10.89 -9.98 11.27
C GLY A 78 11.79 -9.77 12.49
N ASP A 79 13.06 -10.14 12.40
CA ASP A 79 14.05 -9.88 13.46
C ASP A 79 14.35 -8.36 13.57
N ASP A 80 14.15 -7.59 12.49
CA ASP A 80 14.29 -6.13 12.44
C ASP A 80 12.92 -5.41 12.34
N ARG A 81 11.88 -5.99 12.95
CA ARG A 81 10.49 -5.43 12.90
C ARG A 81 10.42 -3.98 13.36
N ALA A 82 11.25 -3.59 14.34
CA ALA A 82 11.25 -2.23 14.85
C ALA A 82 11.72 -1.25 13.78
N ALA A 83 12.79 -1.57 13.06
CA ALA A 83 13.30 -0.72 11.98
C ALA A 83 12.34 -0.67 10.77
N VAL A 84 11.74 -1.79 10.39
CA VAL A 84 10.71 -1.79 9.32
C VAL A 84 9.48 -0.97 9.71
N ARG A 85 9.06 -1.03 10.97
CA ARG A 85 7.95 -0.21 11.49
C ARG A 85 8.31 1.27 11.49
N ALA A 86 9.51 1.62 11.95
CA ALA A 86 10.00 3.00 11.94
C ALA A 86 10.07 3.56 10.51
N GLU A 87 10.54 2.78 9.54
CA GLU A 87 10.61 3.18 8.14
C GLU A 87 9.22 3.39 7.53
N ARG A 88 8.25 2.52 7.87
CA ARG A 88 6.84 2.70 7.45
C ARG A 88 6.21 3.95 8.03
N GLU A 89 6.49 4.23 9.30
CA GLU A 89 6.00 5.45 9.96
C GLU A 89 6.62 6.69 9.31
N ALA A 90 7.92 6.69 9.05
CA ALA A 90 8.61 7.77 8.37
C ALA A 90 8.06 8.00 6.94
N LEU A 91 7.78 6.91 6.20
CA LEU A 91 7.12 6.99 4.89
C LEU A 91 5.72 7.61 4.97
N LEU A 92 4.94 7.27 6.01
CA LEU A 92 3.63 7.87 6.23
C LEU A 92 3.77 9.38 6.51
N GLN A 93 4.69 9.78 7.39
CA GLN A 93 4.93 11.18 7.70
C GLN A 93 5.39 11.98 6.47
N ALA A 94 6.30 11.43 5.65
CA ALA A 94 6.72 12.05 4.39
C ALA A 94 5.53 12.20 3.41
N THR A 95 4.62 11.23 3.38
CA THR A 95 3.41 11.31 2.56
C THR A 95 2.44 12.39 3.06
N LEU A 96 2.27 12.52 4.36
CA LEU A 96 1.45 13.59 4.96
C LEU A 96 2.07 14.97 4.71
N ALA A 97 3.39 15.10 4.83
CA ALA A 97 4.11 16.33 4.48
C ALA A 97 3.90 16.73 3.01
N PHE A 98 3.93 15.74 2.10
CA PHE A 98 3.60 15.97 0.69
C PHE A 98 2.17 16.49 0.51
N VAL A 99 1.17 15.91 1.17
CA VAL A 99 -0.23 16.38 1.11
C VAL A 99 -0.32 17.83 1.58
N THR A 100 0.29 18.15 2.73
CA THR A 100 0.32 19.53 3.26
C THR A 100 0.97 20.51 2.28
N ALA A 101 2.09 20.12 1.66
CA ALA A 101 2.78 20.97 0.69
C ALA A 101 1.95 21.19 -0.59
N VAL A 102 1.18 20.19 -1.04
CA VAL A 102 0.27 20.33 -2.19
C VAL A 102 -0.92 21.25 -1.89
N GLU A 103 -1.40 21.24 -0.64
CA GLU A 103 -2.52 22.08 -0.20
C GLU A 103 -2.12 23.52 0.13
N SER A 104 -0.82 23.87 0.09
CA SER A 104 -0.34 25.22 0.41
C SER A 104 -0.85 26.26 -0.62
N ASP A 105 -1.22 27.43 -0.12
CA ASP A 105 -1.56 28.57 -0.97
C ASP A 105 -0.77 29.81 -0.48
N PRO A 106 0.16 30.34 -1.29
CA PRO A 106 0.51 29.92 -2.65
C PRO A 106 1.21 28.54 -2.69
N PHE A 107 1.06 27.82 -3.83
CA PHE A 107 1.67 26.50 -4.01
C PHE A 107 3.18 26.55 -3.85
N ASP A 108 3.71 25.75 -2.92
CA ASP A 108 5.14 25.64 -2.65
C ASP A 108 5.73 24.43 -3.39
N ARG A 109 6.33 24.71 -4.55
CA ARG A 109 6.98 23.71 -5.39
C ARG A 109 8.18 23.08 -4.70
N GLU A 110 8.95 23.86 -3.94
CA GLU A 110 10.19 23.40 -3.30
C GLU A 110 9.86 22.44 -2.16
N ALA A 111 8.95 22.82 -1.27
CA ALA A 111 8.47 21.94 -0.20
C ALA A 111 7.84 20.65 -0.75
N THR A 112 7.04 20.74 -1.82
CA THR A 112 6.45 19.58 -2.49
C THR A 112 7.51 18.64 -3.05
N ALA A 113 8.55 19.17 -3.70
CA ALA A 113 9.65 18.38 -4.26
C ALA A 113 10.49 17.73 -3.16
N ALA A 114 10.74 18.44 -2.05
CA ALA A 114 11.46 17.92 -0.88
C ALA A 114 10.71 16.74 -0.25
N ALA A 115 9.39 16.87 0.00
CA ALA A 115 8.56 15.80 0.54
C ALA A 115 8.54 14.55 -0.36
N LEU A 116 8.50 14.71 -1.68
CA LEU A 116 8.62 13.60 -2.63
C LEU A 116 10.02 12.96 -2.61
N ALA A 117 11.08 13.74 -2.39
CA ALA A 117 12.44 13.19 -2.27
C ALA A 117 12.57 12.34 -1.02
N GLU A 118 12.05 12.79 0.10
CA GLU A 118 12.02 12.07 1.37
C GLU A 118 11.20 10.77 1.26
N GLN A 119 9.99 10.84 0.69
CA GLN A 119 9.18 9.66 0.42
C GLN A 119 9.95 8.60 -0.40
N ARG A 120 10.65 9.02 -1.47
CA ARG A 120 11.47 8.10 -2.27
C ARG A 120 12.60 7.47 -1.47
N ALA A 121 13.25 8.22 -0.58
CA ALA A 121 14.32 7.70 0.27
C ALA A 121 13.82 6.56 1.18
N HIS A 122 12.67 6.74 1.82
CA HIS A 122 12.06 5.71 2.67
C HIS A 122 11.60 4.48 1.89
N VAL A 123 11.01 4.67 0.69
CA VAL A 123 10.66 3.55 -0.20
C VAL A 123 11.91 2.78 -0.60
N HIS A 124 12.99 3.47 -0.91
CA HIS A 124 14.28 2.85 -1.28
C HIS A 124 14.85 2.04 -0.12
N GLY A 125 14.87 2.58 1.11
CA GLY A 125 15.32 1.87 2.30
C GLY A 125 14.55 0.56 2.55
N LEU A 126 13.22 0.58 2.38
CA LEU A 126 12.41 -0.64 2.47
C LEU A 126 12.76 -1.66 1.37
N GLN A 127 12.99 -1.20 0.13
CA GLN A 127 13.39 -2.07 -0.97
C GLN A 127 14.76 -2.68 -0.78
N GLU A 128 15.75 -1.92 -0.30
CA GLU A 128 17.10 -2.43 0.01
C GLU A 128 17.05 -3.55 1.04
N ARG A 129 16.27 -3.40 2.13
CA ARG A 129 16.07 -4.45 3.13
C ARG A 129 15.43 -5.70 2.52
N GLY A 130 14.41 -5.52 1.67
CA GLY A 130 13.76 -6.62 0.98
C GLY A 130 14.70 -7.37 0.03
N HIS A 131 15.47 -6.63 -0.76
CA HIS A 131 16.44 -7.21 -1.69
C HIS A 131 17.60 -7.90 -0.94
N GLY A 132 18.08 -7.34 0.17
CA GLY A 132 19.07 -7.97 1.02
C GLY A 132 18.59 -9.33 1.54
N ALA A 133 17.40 -9.35 2.14
CA ALA A 133 16.81 -10.60 2.64
C ALA A 133 16.55 -11.65 1.51
N LEU A 134 16.19 -11.19 0.31
CA LEU A 134 16.09 -12.07 -0.85
C LEU A 134 17.45 -12.64 -1.27
N MET A 135 18.50 -11.83 -1.29
CA MET A 135 19.85 -12.30 -1.63
C MET A 135 20.35 -13.35 -0.65
N GLU A 136 20.21 -13.11 0.64
CA GLU A 136 20.53 -14.11 1.68
C GLU A 136 19.75 -15.42 1.49
N GLN A 137 18.45 -15.33 1.10
CA GLN A 137 17.66 -16.52 0.81
C GLN A 137 18.19 -17.27 -0.40
N LEU A 138 18.51 -16.56 -1.48
CA LEU A 138 19.04 -17.18 -2.71
C LEU A 138 20.40 -17.84 -2.49
N GLU A 139 21.22 -17.35 -1.57
CA GLU A 139 22.52 -17.94 -1.22
C GLU A 139 22.37 -19.32 -0.57
N ILE A 140 21.38 -19.50 0.30
CA ILE A 140 21.15 -20.76 1.00
C ILE A 140 20.30 -21.77 0.21
N MET A 141 19.61 -21.34 -0.84
CA MET A 141 18.83 -22.22 -1.71
C MET A 141 19.74 -23.18 -2.50
N SER A 142 19.26 -24.42 -2.71
CA SER A 142 19.93 -25.34 -3.62
C SER A 142 19.92 -24.83 -5.07
N PRO A 143 20.86 -25.27 -5.94
CA PRO A 143 20.83 -24.91 -7.35
C PRO A 143 19.50 -25.24 -8.05
N ALA A 144 18.88 -26.38 -7.69
CA ALA A 144 17.58 -26.79 -8.21
C ALA A 144 16.46 -25.82 -7.78
N ALA A 145 16.41 -25.46 -6.51
CA ALA A 145 15.41 -24.51 -5.98
C ALA A 145 15.56 -23.11 -6.62
N ARG A 146 16.80 -22.64 -6.85
CA ARG A 146 17.03 -21.39 -7.57
C ARG A 146 16.57 -21.46 -9.04
N ALA A 147 16.77 -22.60 -9.71
CA ALA A 147 16.27 -22.79 -11.07
C ALA A 147 14.74 -22.73 -11.13
N GLU A 148 14.05 -23.43 -10.22
CA GLU A 148 12.60 -23.38 -10.11
C GLU A 148 12.06 -21.96 -9.82
N PHE A 149 12.72 -21.23 -8.93
CA PHE A 149 12.40 -19.82 -8.65
C PHE A 149 12.51 -18.98 -9.94
N ALA A 150 13.61 -19.12 -10.69
CA ALA A 150 13.83 -18.40 -11.94
C ALA A 150 12.77 -18.75 -13.00
N ASP A 151 12.35 -20.02 -13.09
CA ASP A 151 11.29 -20.45 -14.01
C ASP A 151 9.92 -19.89 -13.64
N ARG A 152 9.55 -19.91 -12.37
CA ARG A 152 8.31 -19.27 -11.89
C ARG A 152 8.29 -17.76 -12.18
N LEU A 153 9.44 -17.12 -12.02
CA LEU A 153 9.56 -15.68 -12.31
C LEU A 153 9.39 -15.40 -13.81
N ARG A 154 10.04 -16.16 -14.70
CA ARG A 154 9.86 -16.04 -16.17
C ARG A 154 8.39 -16.20 -16.56
N GLN A 155 7.73 -17.25 -16.08
CA GLN A 155 6.32 -17.50 -16.35
C GLN A 155 5.42 -16.34 -15.87
N SER A 156 5.75 -15.75 -14.72
CA SER A 156 5.02 -14.60 -14.19
C SER A 156 5.15 -13.37 -15.11
N LEU A 157 6.34 -13.12 -15.63
CA LEU A 157 6.61 -12.01 -16.55
C LEU A 157 5.94 -12.20 -17.92
N GLU A 158 5.93 -13.44 -18.44
CA GLU A 158 5.26 -13.77 -19.69
C GLU A 158 3.74 -13.60 -19.61
N ARG A 159 3.11 -14.05 -18.52
CA ARG A 159 1.69 -13.81 -18.28
C ARG A 159 1.34 -12.31 -18.26
N HIS A 160 2.18 -11.50 -17.63
CA HIS A 160 2.00 -10.04 -17.59
C HIS A 160 2.13 -9.40 -18.98
N ARG A 161 3.04 -9.88 -19.79
CA ARG A 161 3.22 -9.40 -21.16
C ARG A 161 2.03 -9.74 -22.06
N ASN A 162 1.50 -10.96 -21.92
CA ASN A 162 0.37 -11.42 -22.72
C ASN A 162 -0.97 -10.79 -22.36
N SER A 163 -1.16 -10.40 -21.09
CA SER A 163 -2.39 -9.72 -20.64
C SER A 163 -2.46 -8.24 -21.04
N ARG A 164 -1.40 -7.67 -21.61
CA ARG A 164 -1.35 -6.29 -22.13
C ARG A 164 -1.49 -6.18 -23.65
N ARG A 165 -1.64 -7.31 -24.34
CA ARG A 165 -1.92 -7.40 -25.78
C ARG A 165 -3.39 -7.69 -26.04
#